data_ea4798982a6680fb9fb5929d9c9f335b
#
_entry.id   ea4798982a6680fb9fb5929d9c9f335b
#
_cell.length_a   1.000
_cell.length_b   1.000
_cell.length_c   1.000
_cell.angle_alpha   90.00
_cell.angle_beta   90.00
_cell.angle_gamma   90.00
#
_symmetry.space_group_name_H-M   'P 1'
#
loop_
_entity.id
_entity.type
_entity.pdbx_description
1 polymer ?
#
loop_
_entity_poly.entity_id
_entity_poly.type
_entity_poly.pdbx_seq_one_letter_code
_entity_poly.pdbx_strand_id
1 'polypeptide(L)'
;MAERWCAVTVRDRTGVPHTIEVLARSTYHAAALFIAKARGKSPGQNLPLPDGNTIFEVRLIGGERIYRVLGERVERWANEQARKQQHEEVYERISRRMSSSQRG
;
A
#
# COMPACT_ATOMS: atom_id res chain seq x y z
N MET A 1 4.99 13.72 -5.45
CA MET A 1 4.60 12.93 -6.62
C MET A 1 3.09 12.80 -6.70
N ALA A 2 2.54 12.96 -7.88
CA ALA A 2 1.10 12.86 -8.06
C ALA A 2 0.61 11.42 -7.90
N GLU A 3 -0.52 11.26 -7.21
CA GLU A 3 -1.23 9.98 -7.16
C GLU A 3 -1.90 9.71 -8.49
N ARG A 4 -1.96 8.45 -8.87
CA ARG A 4 -2.58 8.00 -10.13
C ARG A 4 -3.51 6.83 -9.87
N TRP A 5 -4.56 6.74 -10.67
CA TRP A 5 -5.47 5.62 -10.60
C TRP A 5 -4.82 4.37 -11.17
N CYS A 6 -4.87 3.30 -10.40
CA CYS A 6 -4.31 2.00 -10.75
C CYS A 6 -5.36 0.92 -10.59
N ALA A 7 -5.36 -0.05 -11.48
CA ALA A 7 -6.14 -1.28 -11.34
C ALA A 7 -5.23 -2.35 -10.76
N VAL A 8 -5.62 -2.91 -9.62
CA VAL A 8 -4.87 -3.98 -8.95
C VAL A 8 -5.69 -5.26 -9.05
N THR A 9 -5.09 -6.30 -9.63
CA THR A 9 -5.71 -7.61 -9.81
C THR A 9 -4.97 -8.66 -9.01
N VAL A 10 -5.73 -9.46 -8.27
CA VAL A 10 -5.23 -10.63 -7.54
C VAL A 10 -6.11 -11.81 -7.91
N ARG A 11 -5.49 -12.94 -8.23
CA ARG A 11 -6.20 -14.18 -8.50
C ARG A 11 -6.35 -14.96 -7.21
N ASP A 12 -7.56 -15.48 -6.96
CA ASP A 12 -7.81 -16.34 -5.81
C ASP A 12 -7.28 -17.77 -6.06
N ARG A 13 -7.49 -18.66 -5.09
CA ARG A 13 -7.01 -20.06 -5.19
C ARG A 13 -7.60 -20.82 -6.36
N THR A 14 -8.77 -20.41 -6.84
CA THR A 14 -9.43 -21.04 -7.98
C THR A 14 -9.04 -20.39 -9.32
N GLY A 15 -8.17 -19.37 -9.28
CA GLY A 15 -7.71 -18.65 -10.46
C GLY A 15 -8.62 -17.51 -10.91
N VAL A 16 -9.66 -17.20 -10.15
CA VAL A 16 -10.59 -16.10 -10.48
C VAL A 16 -9.94 -14.77 -10.15
N PRO A 17 -9.87 -13.84 -11.12
CA PRO A 17 -9.29 -12.53 -10.88
C PRO A 17 -10.24 -11.62 -10.10
N HIS A 18 -9.70 -10.90 -9.14
CA HIS A 18 -10.38 -9.86 -8.39
C HIS A 18 -9.65 -8.55 -8.63
N THR A 19 -10.32 -7.56 -9.20
CA THR A 19 -9.71 -6.28 -9.56
C THR A 19 -10.37 -5.14 -8.80
N ILE A 20 -9.55 -4.27 -8.24
CA ILE A 20 -10.01 -3.02 -7.64
C ILE A 20 -9.26 -1.86 -8.25
N GLU A 21 -9.87 -0.68 -8.22
CA GLU A 21 -9.22 0.56 -8.63
C GLU A 21 -8.83 1.36 -7.39
N VAL A 22 -7.58 1.80 -7.34
CA VAL A 22 -7.03 2.54 -6.21
C VAL A 22 -6.24 3.75 -6.70
N LEU A 23 -6.25 4.80 -5.90
CA LEU A 23 -5.43 5.98 -6.15
C LEU A 23 -4.12 5.81 -5.37
N ALA A 24 -3.01 5.70 -6.08
CA ALA A 24 -1.73 5.32 -5.50
C ALA A 24 -0.55 6.10 -6.08
N ARG A 25 0.51 6.19 -5.29
CA ARG A 25 1.75 6.89 -5.68
C ARG A 25 2.74 5.98 -6.38
N SER A 26 2.64 4.68 -6.18
CA SER A 26 3.55 3.69 -6.74
C SER A 26 2.86 2.34 -6.89
N THR A 27 3.51 1.43 -7.58
CA THR A 27 3.07 0.05 -7.74
C THR A 27 2.92 -0.65 -6.38
N TYR A 28 3.90 -0.49 -5.48
CA TYR A 28 3.84 -1.08 -4.14
C TYR A 28 2.72 -0.47 -3.30
N HIS A 29 2.53 0.84 -3.39
CA HIS A 29 1.44 1.53 -2.69
C HIS A 29 0.08 1.00 -3.15
N ALA A 30 -0.11 0.81 -4.45
CA ALA A 30 -1.35 0.26 -5.01
C ALA A 30 -1.63 -1.15 -4.47
N ALA A 31 -0.63 -2.02 -4.45
CA ALA A 31 -0.75 -3.36 -3.90
C ALA A 31 -1.05 -3.34 -2.39
N ALA A 32 -0.42 -2.45 -1.64
CA ALA A 32 -0.67 -2.29 -0.20
C ALA A 32 -2.11 -1.84 0.07
N LEU A 33 -2.67 -0.98 -0.79
CA LEU A 33 -4.06 -0.55 -0.69
C LEU A 33 -5.03 -1.71 -0.94
N PHE A 34 -4.69 -2.64 -1.85
CA PHE A 34 -5.45 -3.87 -2.04
C PHE A 34 -5.47 -4.71 -0.75
N ILE A 35 -4.31 -4.88 -0.12
CA ILE A 35 -4.19 -5.62 1.14
C ILE A 35 -5.08 -4.98 2.21
N ALA A 36 -5.04 -3.68 2.35
CA ALA A 36 -5.83 -2.94 3.32
C ALA A 36 -7.33 -3.16 3.10
N LYS A 37 -7.79 -3.12 1.84
CA LYS A 37 -9.19 -3.37 1.50
C LYS A 37 -9.59 -4.82 1.74
N ALA A 38 -8.72 -5.78 1.45
CA ALA A 38 -8.99 -7.20 1.67
C ALA A 38 -9.09 -7.54 3.16
N ARG A 39 -8.32 -6.85 4.00
CA ARG A 39 -8.39 -7.01 5.47
C ARG A 39 -9.55 -6.25 6.09
N GLY A 40 -10.05 -5.23 5.41
CA GLY A 40 -11.20 -4.47 5.87
C GLY A 40 -12.48 -5.30 5.79
N LYS A 41 -13.28 -5.27 6.86
CA LYS A 41 -14.55 -6.03 6.92
C LYS A 41 -15.71 -5.23 6.34
N SER A 42 -15.56 -4.75 5.10
CA SER A 42 -16.63 -4.04 4.44
C SER A 42 -17.66 -5.03 3.87
N PRO A 43 -18.96 -4.88 4.17
CA PRO A 43 -19.97 -5.74 3.59
C PRO A 43 -19.96 -5.69 2.06
N GLY A 44 -20.00 -6.86 1.42
CA GLY A 44 -20.05 -6.96 -0.03
C GLY A 44 -18.71 -6.99 -0.75
N GLN A 45 -17.57 -6.87 -0.03
CA GLN A 45 -16.25 -7.03 -0.61
C GLN A 45 -15.67 -8.41 -0.28
N ASN A 46 -15.76 -9.34 -1.22
CA ASN A 46 -15.17 -10.68 -1.10
C ASN A 46 -13.80 -10.71 -1.80
N LEU A 47 -12.86 -9.92 -1.31
CA LEU A 47 -11.50 -9.92 -1.85
C LEU A 47 -10.70 -11.07 -1.22
N PRO A 48 -9.87 -11.79 -2.00
CA PRO A 48 -9.00 -12.79 -1.45
C PRO A 48 -7.97 -12.16 -0.52
N LEU A 49 -7.70 -12.81 0.62
CA LEU A 49 -6.68 -12.34 1.56
C LEU A 49 -5.29 -12.64 0.99
N PRO A 50 -4.48 -11.62 0.70
CA PRO A 50 -3.14 -11.83 0.17
C PRO A 50 -2.17 -12.34 1.24
N ASP A 51 -1.17 -13.08 0.79
CA ASP A 51 -0.04 -13.51 1.61
C ASP A 51 1.28 -13.17 0.90
N GLY A 52 2.40 -13.64 1.44
CA GLY A 52 3.72 -13.37 0.86
C GLY A 52 3.92 -13.96 -0.55
N ASN A 53 3.14 -14.97 -0.91
CA ASN A 53 3.22 -15.64 -2.21
C ASN A 53 2.24 -15.07 -3.24
N THR A 54 1.37 -14.15 -2.82
CA THR A 54 0.39 -13.54 -3.71
C THR A 54 1.10 -12.65 -4.75
N ILE A 55 0.68 -12.78 -6.01
CA ILE A 55 1.16 -11.91 -7.08
C ILE A 55 0.10 -10.85 -7.37
N PHE A 56 0.49 -9.59 -7.23
CA PHE A 56 -0.35 -8.44 -7.56
C PHE A 56 -0.02 -7.99 -8.97
N GLU A 57 -1.03 -7.91 -9.81
CA GLU A 57 -0.90 -7.30 -11.13
C GLU A 57 -1.41 -5.87 -11.04
N VAL A 58 -0.52 -4.90 -11.24
CA VAL A 58 -0.84 -3.48 -11.14
C VAL A 58 -0.74 -2.84 -12.51
N ARG A 59 -1.81 -2.21 -12.95
CA ARG A 59 -1.87 -1.50 -14.22
C ARG A 59 -2.31 -0.06 -13.97
N LEU A 60 -1.58 0.88 -14.53
CA LEU A 60 -2.00 2.27 -14.54
C LEU A 60 -3.21 2.41 -15.47
N ILE A 61 -4.30 3.03 -14.98
CA ILE A 61 -5.50 3.22 -15.81
C ILE A 61 -5.16 4.15 -16.98
N GLY A 62 -5.47 3.69 -18.18
CA GLY A 62 -5.06 4.35 -19.42
C GLY A 62 -3.72 3.89 -19.97
N GLY A 63 -2.98 3.09 -19.22
CA GLY A 63 -1.71 2.48 -19.67
C GLY A 63 -1.87 1.03 -20.07
N GLU A 64 -0.91 0.52 -20.83
CA GLU A 64 -0.92 -0.88 -21.30
C GLU A 64 -0.01 -1.79 -20.48
N ARG A 65 0.97 -1.20 -19.75
CA ARG A 65 1.95 -1.97 -19.02
C ARG A 65 1.37 -2.53 -17.73
N ILE A 66 1.61 -3.82 -17.50
CA ILE A 66 1.24 -4.51 -16.25
C ILE A 66 2.51 -4.78 -15.47
N TYR A 67 2.51 -4.34 -14.19
CA TYR A 67 3.59 -4.63 -13.26
C TYR A 67 3.15 -5.75 -12.32
N ARG A 68 4.00 -6.76 -12.17
CA ARG A 68 3.75 -7.86 -11.25
C ARG A 68 4.61 -7.68 -10.01
N VAL A 69 3.96 -7.70 -8.85
CA VAL A 69 4.63 -7.48 -7.57
C VAL A 69 4.30 -8.62 -6.63
N LEU A 70 5.33 -9.21 -6.02
CA LEU A 70 5.16 -10.29 -5.07
C LEU A 70 4.76 -9.73 -3.70
N GLY A 71 3.80 -10.40 -3.03
CA GLY A 71 3.28 -9.96 -1.73
C GLY A 71 4.35 -9.77 -0.67
N GLU A 72 5.35 -10.65 -0.63
CA GLU A 72 6.50 -10.52 0.26
C GLU A 72 7.22 -9.17 0.11
N ARG A 73 7.39 -8.72 -1.12
CA ARG A 73 8.03 -7.42 -1.40
C ARG A 73 7.17 -6.25 -0.97
N VAL A 74 5.86 -6.38 -1.13
CA VAL A 74 4.90 -5.35 -0.69
C VAL A 74 4.94 -5.21 0.84
N GLU A 75 4.96 -6.32 1.56
CA GLU A 75 5.06 -6.32 3.02
C GLU A 75 6.35 -5.66 3.49
N ARG A 76 7.46 -5.97 2.84
CA ARG A 76 8.75 -5.36 3.14
C ARG A 76 8.72 -3.85 2.91
N TRP A 77 8.17 -3.42 1.79
CA TRP A 77 8.00 -2.00 1.48
C TRP A 77 7.14 -1.29 2.52
N ALA A 78 6.00 -1.89 2.89
CA ALA A 78 5.09 -1.32 3.89
C ALA A 78 5.77 -1.15 5.25
N ASN A 79 6.56 -2.15 5.67
CA ASN A 79 7.33 -2.09 6.92
C ASN A 79 8.39 -0.98 6.88
N GLU A 80 9.06 -0.80 5.76
CA GLU A 80 10.02 0.28 5.58
C GLU A 80 9.36 1.65 5.67
N GLN A 81 8.18 1.82 5.06
CA GLN A 81 7.42 3.06 5.13
C GLN A 81 6.98 3.36 6.57
N ALA A 82 6.51 2.36 7.30
CA ALA A 82 6.11 2.51 8.69
C ALA A 82 7.30 2.94 9.57
N ARG A 83 8.48 2.37 9.35
CA ARG A 83 9.70 2.77 10.07
C ARG A 83 10.09 4.22 9.79
N LYS A 84 10.01 4.64 8.53
CA LYS A 84 10.30 6.02 8.15
C LYS A 84 9.35 7.00 8.81
N GLN A 85 8.06 6.71 8.83
CA GLN A 85 7.06 7.55 9.50
C GLN A 85 7.32 7.66 10.99
N GLN A 86 7.61 6.55 11.67
CA GLN A 86 7.94 6.55 13.09
C GLN A 86 9.19 7.38 13.38
N HIS A 87 10.20 7.27 12.55
CA HIS A 87 11.43 8.04 12.70
C HIS A 87 11.17 9.54 12.54
N GLU A 88 10.41 9.94 11.54
CA GLU A 88 10.03 11.32 11.31
C GLU A 88 9.21 11.89 12.46
N GLU A 89 8.23 11.14 12.96
CA GLU A 89 7.42 11.55 14.11
C GLU A 89 8.26 11.77 15.36
N VAL A 90 9.19 10.89 15.66
CA VAL A 90 10.09 11.04 16.80
C VAL A 90 10.96 12.29 16.62
N TYR A 91 11.50 12.50 15.45
CA TYR A 91 12.30 13.67 15.14
C TYR A 91 11.51 14.98 15.32
N GLU A 92 10.29 15.03 14.82
CA GLU A 92 9.41 16.19 14.98
C GLU A 92 9.09 16.48 16.44
N ARG A 93 8.83 15.44 17.24
CA ARG A 93 8.58 15.59 18.68
C ARG A 93 9.76 16.18 19.40
N ILE A 94 10.96 15.72 19.11
CA ILE A 94 12.20 16.24 19.69
C ILE A 94 12.38 17.70 19.30
N SER A 95 12.19 18.05 18.04
CA SER A 95 12.29 19.43 17.54
C SER A 95 11.30 20.35 18.23
N ARG A 96 10.06 19.94 18.43
CA ARG A 96 9.03 20.71 19.12
C ARG A 96 9.39 20.94 20.59
N ARG A 97 9.92 19.93 21.27
CA ARG A 97 10.36 20.09 22.68
C ARG A 97 11.51 21.06 22.80
N MET A 98 12.47 21.01 21.90
CA MET A 98 13.58 21.95 21.88
C MET A 98 13.11 23.39 21.67
N SER A 99 12.17 23.58 20.77
CA SER A 99 11.57 24.90 20.54
C SER A 99 10.81 25.43 21.74
N SER A 100 10.08 24.56 22.46
CA SER A 100 9.33 24.92 23.65
C SER A 100 10.27 25.32 24.82
N SER A 101 11.39 24.62 24.98
CA SER A 101 12.33 24.92 26.06
C SER A 101 13.09 26.22 25.83
N GLN A 102 13.24 26.67 24.61
CA GLN A 102 13.87 27.98 24.28
C GLN A 102 12.99 29.18 24.59
N ARG A 103 11.71 28.99 24.81
CA ARG A 103 10.76 30.04 25.14
C ARG A 103 10.56 30.25 26.64
N GLY A 104 11.19 29.41 27.45
CA GLY A 104 11.08 29.46 28.92
C GLY A 104 11.77 30.65 29.59
#